data_20aaa5fd448faf757cd7a65ac9073593
#
_entry.id   20aaa5fd448faf757cd7a65ac9073593
#
_cell.length_a   1.000
_cell.length_b   1.000
_cell.length_c   1.000
_cell.angle_alpha   90.00
_cell.angle_beta   90.00
_cell.angle_gamma   90.00
#
_symmetry.space_group_name_H-M   'P 1'
#
loop_
_entity.id
_entity.type
_entity.pdbx_description
1 polymer ?
#
loop_
_entity_poly.entity_id
_entity_poly.type
_entity_poly.pdbx_seq_one_letter_code
_entity_poly.pdbx_strand_id
1 'polypeptide(L)'
;MTALSETLLRKYYTNSPHPYRVYEERVESLLTAEAVLLDAGCGRTVPVLRKYLGRARRLIGVELVDFTDVPAGIDTYNADLSDIPLPDASVDLIMSRSVFEHLTDPAAVYKEFSRILRPGGVVVFLTANMWDYGTLVARLVPNRFHGKIVRQVEGRAEEDTFPTAYRTNTRSDVDGLAMAARLTVESFEYLSQYPNYLMFNGGLFFLGTCYEKLISRFDSLRFLRGWILVTLRKPGRVA
;
A
#
# COMPACT_ATOMS: atom_id res chain seq x y z
N MET A 1 5.49 -15.88 18.55
CA MET A 1 6.68 -16.22 17.74
C MET A 1 7.43 -17.35 18.42
N THR A 2 7.98 -18.34 17.68
CA THR A 2 8.78 -19.43 18.25
C THR A 2 10.28 -19.14 18.10
N ALA A 3 11.13 -19.72 18.96
CA ALA A 3 12.59 -19.56 18.88
C ALA A 3 13.16 -19.99 17.52
N LEU A 4 12.58 -21.04 16.91
CA LEU A 4 12.96 -21.46 15.55
C LEU A 4 12.60 -20.41 14.51
N SER A 5 11.39 -19.82 14.57
CA SER A 5 10.98 -18.74 13.65
C SER A 5 11.90 -17.53 13.75
N GLU A 6 12.32 -17.14 14.95
CA GLU A 6 13.30 -16.06 15.18
C GLU A 6 14.67 -16.36 14.57
N THR A 7 15.15 -17.57 14.75
CA THR A 7 16.44 -17.99 14.18
C THR A 7 16.42 -17.95 12.66
N LEU A 8 15.35 -18.47 12.03
CA LEU A 8 15.17 -18.46 10.59
C LEU A 8 15.00 -17.03 10.05
N LEU A 9 14.24 -16.17 10.75
CA LEU A 9 14.07 -14.77 10.38
C LEU A 9 15.43 -14.05 10.33
N ARG A 10 16.22 -14.16 11.39
CA ARG A 10 17.58 -13.58 11.43
C ARG A 10 18.49 -14.15 10.33
N LYS A 11 18.45 -15.46 10.09
CA LYS A 11 19.32 -16.11 9.10
C LYS A 11 19.01 -15.71 7.65
N TYR A 12 17.72 -15.57 7.31
CA TYR A 12 17.30 -15.47 5.90
C TYR A 12 16.77 -14.10 5.49
N TYR A 13 16.40 -13.22 6.44
CA TYR A 13 15.70 -11.97 6.14
C TYR A 13 16.33 -10.71 6.73
N THR A 14 17.47 -10.82 7.44
CA THR A 14 18.16 -9.65 8.02
C THR A 14 18.45 -8.55 6.98
N ASN A 15 18.81 -8.95 5.76
CA ASN A 15 19.15 -8.03 4.68
C ASN A 15 18.03 -7.85 3.64
N SER A 16 16.83 -8.38 3.92
CA SER A 16 15.68 -8.22 3.04
C SER A 16 14.82 -7.06 3.53
N PRO A 17 14.76 -5.93 2.81
CA PRO A 17 13.95 -4.80 3.25
C PRO A 17 12.47 -5.20 3.27
N HIS A 18 11.76 -4.77 4.31
CA HIS A 18 10.32 -4.95 4.36
C HIS A 18 9.66 -4.12 3.23
N PRO A 19 8.59 -4.59 2.57
CA PRO A 19 7.90 -3.87 1.51
C PRO A 19 7.53 -2.43 1.88
N TYR A 20 7.20 -2.16 3.13
CA TYR A 20 6.92 -0.81 3.63
C TYR A 20 8.14 0.12 3.50
N ARG A 21 9.35 -0.39 3.75
CA ARG A 21 10.57 0.38 3.60
C ARG A 21 10.85 0.69 2.13
N VAL A 22 10.69 -0.29 1.24
CA VAL A 22 10.85 -0.09 -0.22
C VAL A 22 9.85 0.95 -0.73
N TYR A 23 8.61 0.91 -0.24
CA TYR A 23 7.59 1.90 -0.54
C TYR A 23 7.97 3.30 -0.04
N GLU A 24 8.42 3.44 1.22
CA GLU A 24 8.83 4.72 1.78
C GLU A 24 10.05 5.29 1.01
N GLU A 25 11.04 4.47 0.67
CA GLU A 25 12.19 4.86 -0.17
C GLU A 25 11.74 5.33 -1.58
N ARG A 26 10.71 4.72 -2.17
CA ARG A 26 10.12 5.16 -3.44
C ARG A 26 9.46 6.53 -3.28
N VAL A 27 8.64 6.74 -2.26
CA VAL A 27 8.01 8.04 -1.98
C VAL A 27 9.08 9.11 -1.76
N GLU A 28 10.10 8.81 -0.96
CA GLU A 28 11.22 9.74 -0.67
C GLU A 28 12.00 10.14 -1.93
N SER A 29 12.21 9.21 -2.87
CA SER A 29 12.92 9.47 -4.11
C SER A 29 12.20 10.43 -5.06
N LEU A 30 10.89 10.60 -4.87
CA LEU A 30 10.01 11.45 -5.69
C LEU A 30 9.59 12.75 -4.98
N LEU A 31 9.78 12.80 -3.66
CA LEU A 31 9.40 13.94 -2.85
C LEU A 31 10.40 15.08 -2.99
N THR A 32 9.89 16.29 -3.22
CA THR A 32 10.68 17.53 -3.19
C THR A 32 10.17 18.48 -2.10
N ALA A 33 10.99 19.41 -1.66
CA ALA A 33 10.61 20.39 -0.65
C ALA A 33 9.43 21.28 -1.07
N GLU A 34 9.25 21.48 -2.36
CA GLU A 34 8.17 22.29 -2.93
C GLU A 34 6.89 21.49 -3.21
N ALA A 35 6.91 20.17 -3.00
CA ALA A 35 5.79 19.32 -3.32
C ALA A 35 4.60 19.48 -2.37
N VAL A 36 3.39 19.31 -2.90
CA VAL A 36 2.19 19.01 -2.15
C VAL A 36 2.06 17.49 -2.12
N LEU A 37 2.26 16.89 -0.94
CA LEU A 37 2.14 15.46 -0.69
C LEU A 37 0.79 15.14 -0.08
N LEU A 38 0.07 14.17 -0.67
CA LEU A 38 -1.18 13.65 -0.14
C LEU A 38 -1.00 12.17 0.24
N ASP A 39 -1.40 11.80 1.45
CA ASP A 39 -1.51 10.41 1.92
C ASP A 39 -2.99 9.97 1.86
N ALA A 40 -3.29 9.07 0.93
CA ALA A 40 -4.64 8.56 0.67
C ALA A 40 -4.89 7.30 1.51
N GLY A 41 -5.81 7.39 2.48
CA GLY A 41 -6.01 6.38 3.51
C GLY A 41 -4.91 6.45 4.57
N CYS A 42 -4.70 7.64 5.11
CA CYS A 42 -3.56 7.94 5.98
C CYS A 42 -3.69 7.42 7.42
N GLY A 43 -4.87 6.87 7.78
CA GLY A 43 -5.18 6.42 9.14
C GLY A 43 -5.45 7.58 10.11
N ARG A 44 -6.13 7.27 11.22
CA ARG A 44 -6.57 8.26 12.24
C ARG A 44 -5.47 9.15 12.78
N THR A 45 -4.25 8.63 12.93
CA THR A 45 -3.11 9.31 13.55
C THR A 45 -2.02 9.70 12.55
N VAL A 46 -2.29 9.56 11.25
CA VAL A 46 -1.38 9.88 10.13
C VAL A 46 0.05 9.34 10.31
N PRO A 47 0.25 8.06 10.67
CA PRO A 47 1.55 7.56 11.15
C PRO A 47 2.65 7.57 10.09
N VAL A 48 2.30 7.50 8.80
CA VAL A 48 3.27 7.58 7.70
C VAL A 48 3.53 9.03 7.34
N LEU A 49 2.46 9.82 7.17
CA LEU A 49 2.55 11.20 6.71
C LEU A 49 3.36 12.09 7.68
N ARG A 50 3.25 11.85 9.00
CA ARG A 50 4.03 12.61 10.02
C ARG A 50 5.54 12.48 9.87
N LYS A 51 6.06 11.45 9.20
CA LYS A 51 7.49 11.28 8.90
C LYS A 51 8.02 12.33 7.92
N TYR A 52 7.11 12.98 7.18
CA TYR A 52 7.43 13.96 6.15
C TYR A 52 7.26 15.41 6.60
N LEU A 53 6.99 15.65 7.91
CA LEU A 53 6.95 17.02 8.45
C LEU A 53 8.24 17.79 8.16
N GLY A 54 8.10 18.99 7.60
CA GLY A 54 9.23 19.84 7.19
C GLY A 54 9.96 19.38 5.91
N ARG A 55 9.48 18.31 5.24
CA ARG A 55 10.11 17.76 4.01
C ARG A 55 9.33 18.08 2.72
N ALA A 56 8.15 18.66 2.84
CA ALA A 56 7.29 19.07 1.74
C ALA A 56 6.68 20.42 2.04
N ARG A 57 6.27 21.15 1.02
CA ARG A 57 5.59 22.45 1.16
C ARG A 57 4.24 22.33 1.86
N ARG A 58 3.50 21.25 1.60
CA ARG A 58 2.20 20.97 2.19
C ARG A 58 2.00 19.47 2.35
N LEU A 59 1.49 19.05 3.49
CA LEU A 59 1.13 17.67 3.79
C LEU A 59 -0.37 17.57 3.97
N ILE A 60 -1.00 16.61 3.28
CA ILE A 60 -2.44 16.41 3.29
C ILE A 60 -2.74 14.95 3.61
N GLY A 61 -3.55 14.69 4.62
CA GLY A 61 -4.08 13.38 4.95
C GLY A 61 -5.56 13.29 4.58
N VAL A 62 -5.96 12.22 3.89
CA VAL A 62 -7.37 11.92 3.59
C VAL A 62 -7.72 10.56 4.17
N GLU A 63 -8.83 10.49 4.92
CA GLU A 63 -9.29 9.27 5.58
C GLU A 63 -10.82 9.28 5.72
N LEU A 64 -11.44 8.08 5.73
CA LEU A 64 -12.89 7.92 5.96
C LEU A 64 -13.29 8.03 7.43
N VAL A 65 -12.37 7.75 8.35
CA VAL A 65 -12.62 7.75 9.79
C VAL A 65 -12.10 9.02 10.44
N ASP A 66 -12.66 9.38 11.59
CA ASP A 66 -12.29 10.59 12.32
C ASP A 66 -10.84 10.58 12.75
N PHE A 67 -10.18 11.72 12.64
CA PHE A 67 -8.79 11.91 13.00
C PHE A 67 -8.61 12.06 14.52
N THR A 68 -7.48 11.54 15.01
CA THR A 68 -7.05 11.69 16.40
C THR A 68 -5.54 11.93 16.44
N ASP A 69 -5.05 12.78 17.33
CA ASP A 69 -3.62 13.03 17.53
C ASP A 69 -2.86 13.39 16.23
N VAL A 70 -3.42 14.33 15.45
CA VAL A 70 -2.75 14.84 14.25
C VAL A 70 -1.78 15.97 14.64
N PRO A 71 -0.50 15.90 14.28
CA PRO A 71 0.45 16.98 14.57
C PRO A 71 0.16 18.22 13.73
N ALA A 72 0.53 19.39 14.25
CA ALA A 72 0.46 20.64 13.51
C ALA A 72 1.31 20.56 12.21
N GLY A 73 0.83 21.21 11.15
CA GLY A 73 1.49 21.21 9.83
C GLY A 73 1.01 20.10 8.88
N ILE A 74 -0.01 19.36 9.27
CA ILE A 74 -0.70 18.41 8.39
C ILE A 74 -2.17 18.84 8.27
N ASP A 75 -2.62 19.09 7.04
CA ASP A 75 -4.03 19.32 6.74
C ASP A 75 -4.74 17.96 6.63
N THR A 76 -5.93 17.84 7.21
CA THR A 76 -6.69 16.58 7.17
C THR A 76 -8.09 16.79 6.60
N TYR A 77 -8.54 15.82 5.81
CA TYR A 77 -9.87 15.79 5.24
C TYR A 77 -10.54 14.44 5.52
N ASN A 78 -11.68 14.49 6.17
CA ASN A 78 -12.53 13.31 6.33
C ASN A 78 -13.39 13.17 5.07
N ALA A 79 -12.96 12.32 4.13
CA ALA A 79 -13.55 12.21 2.80
C ALA A 79 -13.31 10.82 2.19
N ASP A 80 -14.19 10.43 1.25
CA ASP A 80 -13.97 9.28 0.39
C ASP A 80 -12.89 9.59 -0.66
N LEU A 81 -12.04 8.62 -0.98
CA LEU A 81 -10.97 8.77 -1.98
C LEU A 81 -11.50 8.98 -3.40
N SER A 82 -12.78 8.70 -3.64
CA SER A 82 -13.46 8.98 -4.92
C SER A 82 -13.98 10.41 -5.04
N ASP A 83 -13.99 11.20 -3.94
CA ASP A 83 -14.48 12.60 -3.91
C ASP A 83 -13.67 13.40 -2.87
N ILE A 84 -12.44 13.76 -3.22
CA ILE A 84 -11.53 14.49 -2.33
C ILE A 84 -11.77 16.00 -2.47
N PRO A 85 -12.00 16.75 -1.37
CA PRO A 85 -12.32 18.18 -1.42
C PRO A 85 -11.10 19.05 -1.72
N LEU A 86 -10.37 18.73 -2.78
CA LEU A 86 -9.22 19.49 -3.27
C LEU A 86 -9.47 19.98 -4.71
N PRO A 87 -8.90 21.14 -5.08
CA PRO A 87 -8.97 21.64 -6.46
C PRO A 87 -8.28 20.71 -7.46
N ASP A 88 -8.70 20.80 -8.73
CA ASP A 88 -8.00 20.14 -9.83
C ASP A 88 -6.54 20.58 -9.89
N ALA A 89 -5.66 19.67 -10.27
CA ALA A 89 -4.24 19.93 -10.46
C ALA A 89 -3.56 20.65 -9.27
N SER A 90 -3.86 20.24 -8.04
CA SER A 90 -3.37 20.86 -6.80
C SER A 90 -2.31 20.01 -6.06
N VAL A 91 -2.15 18.73 -6.41
CA VAL A 91 -1.27 17.76 -5.73
C VAL A 91 -0.12 17.34 -6.64
N ASP A 92 1.09 17.22 -6.10
CA ASP A 92 2.28 16.79 -6.85
C ASP A 92 2.55 15.29 -6.68
N LEU A 93 2.36 14.77 -5.46
CA LEU A 93 2.61 13.38 -5.11
C LEU A 93 1.47 12.84 -4.24
N ILE A 94 0.87 11.74 -4.66
CA ILE A 94 -0.08 10.96 -3.85
C ILE A 94 0.63 9.70 -3.41
N MET A 95 0.60 9.41 -2.14
CA MET A 95 1.04 8.15 -1.57
C MET A 95 -0.13 7.39 -0.94
N SER A 96 -0.09 6.04 -0.95
CA SER A 96 -1.10 5.20 -0.29
C SER A 96 -0.52 3.85 0.07
N ARG A 97 -0.80 3.35 1.27
CA ARG A 97 -0.27 2.08 1.75
C ARG A 97 -1.35 1.24 2.41
N SER A 98 -1.57 0.02 1.88
CA SER A 98 -2.55 -0.95 2.42
C SER A 98 -3.98 -0.39 2.45
N VAL A 99 -4.39 0.23 1.35
CA VAL A 99 -5.74 0.82 1.15
C VAL A 99 -6.39 0.25 -0.11
N PHE A 100 -5.62 0.07 -1.16
CA PHE A 100 -6.13 -0.30 -2.47
C PHE A 100 -6.85 -1.66 -2.51
N GLU A 101 -6.48 -2.57 -1.61
CA GLU A 101 -7.19 -3.85 -1.40
C GLU A 101 -8.62 -3.69 -0.88
N HIS A 102 -8.95 -2.54 -0.31
CA HIS A 102 -10.27 -2.23 0.27
C HIS A 102 -11.17 -1.44 -0.67
N LEU A 103 -10.66 -0.89 -1.77
CA LEU A 103 -11.42 -0.05 -2.70
C LEU A 103 -12.59 -0.81 -3.34
N THR A 104 -13.80 -0.34 -3.10
CA THR A 104 -15.03 -0.91 -3.70
C THR A 104 -15.28 -0.36 -5.11
N ASP A 105 -14.87 0.88 -5.39
CA ASP A 105 -14.89 1.52 -6.71
C ASP A 105 -13.51 2.13 -7.03
N PRO A 106 -12.52 1.31 -7.42
CA PRO A 106 -11.21 1.82 -7.77
C PRO A 106 -11.22 2.71 -9.01
N ALA A 107 -12.19 2.56 -9.94
CA ALA A 107 -12.27 3.41 -11.12
C ALA A 107 -12.56 4.87 -10.75
N ALA A 108 -13.47 5.11 -9.80
CA ALA A 108 -13.74 6.44 -9.28
C ALA A 108 -12.50 7.04 -8.59
N VAL A 109 -11.80 6.25 -7.77
CA VAL A 109 -10.57 6.69 -7.06
C VAL A 109 -9.44 7.04 -8.04
N TYR A 110 -9.18 6.21 -9.05
CA TYR A 110 -8.15 6.52 -10.06
C TYR A 110 -8.48 7.80 -10.86
N LYS A 111 -9.76 7.98 -11.21
CA LYS A 111 -10.25 9.21 -11.87
C LYS A 111 -10.05 10.43 -10.98
N GLU A 112 -10.36 10.32 -9.71
CA GLU A 112 -10.22 11.40 -8.72
C GLU A 112 -8.75 11.76 -8.52
N PHE A 113 -7.88 10.77 -8.37
CA PHE A 113 -6.43 11.00 -8.29
C PHE A 113 -5.91 11.69 -9.56
N SER A 114 -6.39 11.26 -10.74
CA SER A 114 -6.04 11.94 -11.99
C SER A 114 -6.54 13.39 -12.01
N ARG A 115 -7.70 13.70 -11.44
CA ARG A 115 -8.25 15.06 -11.35
C ARG A 115 -7.36 15.97 -10.50
N ILE A 116 -7.06 15.55 -9.27
CA ILE A 116 -6.33 16.37 -8.31
C ILE A 116 -4.83 16.47 -8.59
N LEU A 117 -4.23 15.48 -9.27
CA LEU A 117 -2.82 15.53 -9.65
C LEU A 117 -2.55 16.64 -10.67
N ARG A 118 -1.45 17.33 -10.49
CA ARG A 118 -0.87 18.21 -11.52
C ARG A 118 -0.40 17.40 -12.72
N PRO A 119 -0.32 18.00 -13.92
CA PRO A 119 0.41 17.41 -15.03
C PRO A 119 1.84 17.07 -14.63
N GLY A 120 2.27 15.83 -14.83
CA GLY A 120 3.56 15.31 -14.35
C GLY A 120 3.53 14.76 -12.90
N GLY A 121 2.44 14.96 -12.16
CA GLY A 121 2.27 14.44 -10.79
C GLY A 121 2.20 12.91 -10.75
N VAL A 122 2.47 12.35 -9.58
CA VAL A 122 2.73 10.92 -9.40
C VAL A 122 1.84 10.33 -8.29
N VAL A 123 1.41 9.08 -8.49
CA VAL A 123 0.84 8.24 -7.42
C VAL A 123 1.81 7.11 -7.13
N VAL A 124 2.11 6.87 -5.86
CA VAL A 124 2.82 5.68 -5.38
C VAL A 124 1.92 4.93 -4.42
N PHE A 125 1.62 3.68 -4.71
CA PHE A 125 0.87 2.86 -3.77
C PHE A 125 1.47 1.47 -3.57
N LEU A 126 1.31 0.97 -2.36
CA LEU A 126 1.66 -0.39 -1.97
C LEU A 126 0.39 -1.11 -1.50
N THR A 127 0.09 -2.25 -2.10
CA THR A 127 -1.10 -3.06 -1.78
C THR A 127 -0.78 -4.55 -1.80
N ALA A 128 -1.61 -5.36 -1.17
CA ALA A 128 -1.49 -6.82 -1.21
C ALA A 128 -1.66 -7.35 -2.63
N ASN A 129 -0.87 -8.36 -2.99
CA ASN A 129 -1.02 -9.07 -4.26
C ASN A 129 -2.14 -10.11 -4.16
N MET A 130 -3.06 -10.14 -5.14
CA MET A 130 -4.16 -11.11 -5.17
C MET A 130 -3.68 -12.56 -5.22
N TRP A 131 -2.53 -12.83 -5.85
CA TRP A 131 -1.99 -14.17 -6.07
C TRP A 131 -1.06 -14.68 -4.96
N ASP A 132 -0.82 -13.86 -3.94
CA ASP A 132 -0.09 -14.31 -2.75
C ASP A 132 -0.85 -15.40 -1.99
N TYR A 133 -0.11 -16.37 -1.46
CA TYR A 133 -0.71 -17.47 -0.70
C TYR A 133 -1.50 -16.99 0.54
N GLY A 134 -1.00 -15.96 1.23
CA GLY A 134 -1.68 -15.36 2.39
C GLY A 134 -3.01 -14.75 1.99
N THR A 135 -3.04 -14.00 0.89
CA THR A 135 -4.24 -13.41 0.30
C THR A 135 -5.22 -14.49 -0.16
N LEU A 136 -4.74 -15.53 -0.83
CA LEU A 136 -5.58 -16.65 -1.28
C LEU A 136 -6.20 -17.40 -0.10
N VAL A 137 -5.43 -17.68 0.95
CA VAL A 137 -5.94 -18.31 2.17
C VAL A 137 -6.94 -17.39 2.87
N ALA A 138 -6.64 -16.08 3.01
CA ALA A 138 -7.57 -15.12 3.60
C ALA A 138 -8.92 -15.10 2.89
N ARG A 139 -8.95 -15.16 1.55
CA ARG A 139 -10.20 -15.21 0.76
C ARG A 139 -11.03 -16.47 0.97
N LEU A 140 -10.40 -17.59 1.34
CA LEU A 140 -11.10 -18.85 1.65
C LEU A 140 -11.69 -18.86 3.06
N VAL A 141 -11.20 -17.97 3.95
CA VAL A 141 -11.73 -17.85 5.31
C VAL A 141 -12.99 -16.99 5.30
N PRO A 142 -14.15 -17.48 5.79
CA PRO A 142 -15.36 -16.66 5.88
C PRO A 142 -15.13 -15.40 6.73
N ASN A 143 -15.68 -14.26 6.30
CA ASN A 143 -15.51 -12.94 6.93
C ASN A 143 -15.77 -12.94 8.46
N ARG A 144 -16.66 -13.80 8.95
CA ARG A 144 -16.95 -13.95 10.39
C ARG A 144 -15.75 -14.39 11.25
N PHE A 145 -14.71 -14.95 10.63
CA PHE A 145 -13.48 -15.38 11.31
C PHE A 145 -12.31 -14.42 11.10
N HIS A 146 -12.40 -13.50 10.12
CA HIS A 146 -11.33 -12.55 9.79
C HIS A 146 -10.93 -11.70 10.99
N GLY A 147 -11.88 -11.08 11.70
CA GLY A 147 -11.60 -10.24 12.86
C GLY A 147 -10.80 -10.95 13.96
N LYS A 148 -11.11 -12.23 14.23
CA LYS A 148 -10.38 -13.03 15.22
C LYS A 148 -8.94 -13.34 14.77
N ILE A 149 -8.74 -13.64 13.47
CA ILE A 149 -7.43 -13.97 12.90
C ILE A 149 -6.55 -12.71 12.81
N VAL A 150 -7.08 -11.61 12.30
CA VAL A 150 -6.37 -10.33 12.19
C VAL A 150 -5.94 -9.81 13.57
N ARG A 151 -6.82 -9.85 14.55
CA ARG A 151 -6.49 -9.48 15.94
C ARG A 151 -5.38 -10.33 16.53
N GLN A 152 -5.37 -11.64 16.25
CA GLN A 152 -4.37 -12.57 16.78
C GLN A 152 -3.02 -12.46 16.05
N VAL A 153 -3.01 -12.07 14.78
CA VAL A 153 -1.81 -12.03 13.93
C VAL A 153 -1.22 -10.62 13.80
N GLU A 154 -2.06 -9.58 13.69
CA GLU A 154 -1.62 -8.20 13.42
C GLU A 154 -1.77 -7.25 14.62
N GLY A 155 -2.53 -7.63 15.65
CA GLY A 155 -2.73 -6.79 16.85
C GLY A 155 -3.50 -5.49 16.59
N ARG A 156 -4.16 -5.34 15.44
CA ARG A 156 -4.98 -4.16 15.11
C ARG A 156 -6.34 -4.20 15.80
N ALA A 157 -6.89 -3.03 16.14
CA ALA A 157 -8.25 -2.90 16.63
C ALA A 157 -9.26 -3.28 15.54
N GLU A 158 -10.37 -3.93 15.91
CA GLU A 158 -11.42 -4.37 15.00
C GLU A 158 -12.07 -3.19 14.24
N GLU A 159 -12.09 -2.02 14.85
CA GLU A 159 -12.70 -0.78 14.33
C GLU A 159 -11.99 -0.21 13.10
N ASP A 160 -10.71 -0.58 12.87
CA ASP A 160 -9.90 -0.11 11.74
C ASP A 160 -9.76 -1.18 10.64
N THR A 161 -10.61 -2.23 10.66
CA THR A 161 -10.56 -3.33 9.69
C THR A 161 -11.65 -3.17 8.64
N PHE A 162 -11.28 -2.65 7.45
CA PHE A 162 -12.19 -2.57 6.32
C PHE A 162 -12.27 -3.91 5.56
N PRO A 163 -13.45 -4.29 5.00
CA PRO A 163 -13.55 -5.45 4.12
C PRO A 163 -12.64 -5.31 2.90
N THR A 164 -12.00 -6.39 2.50
CA THR A 164 -11.16 -6.42 1.30
C THR A 164 -11.99 -6.75 0.06
N ALA A 165 -11.82 -5.97 -1.01
CA ALA A 165 -12.49 -6.15 -2.30
C ALA A 165 -11.57 -6.72 -3.40
N TYR A 166 -10.25 -6.48 -3.30
CA TYR A 166 -9.20 -6.93 -4.24
C TYR A 166 -9.51 -6.63 -5.72
N ARG A 167 -9.97 -5.40 -6.03
CA ARG A 167 -10.35 -4.98 -7.38
C ARG A 167 -9.26 -4.24 -8.15
N THR A 168 -8.09 -4.06 -7.55
CA THR A 168 -6.92 -3.38 -8.13
C THR A 168 -5.60 -4.06 -7.72
N ASN A 169 -5.65 -5.37 -7.49
CA ASN A 169 -4.58 -6.13 -6.87
C ASN A 169 -3.88 -7.10 -7.85
N THR A 170 -4.05 -6.87 -9.15
CA THR A 170 -3.33 -7.54 -10.23
C THR A 170 -2.73 -6.52 -11.21
N ARG A 171 -1.74 -6.96 -12.00
CA ARG A 171 -1.15 -6.13 -13.07
C ARG A 171 -2.22 -5.68 -14.07
N SER A 172 -3.09 -6.58 -14.48
CA SER A 172 -4.14 -6.29 -15.47
C SER A 172 -5.15 -5.25 -14.96
N ASP A 173 -5.55 -5.34 -13.67
CA ASP A 173 -6.48 -4.38 -13.08
C ASP A 173 -5.85 -2.99 -13.06
N VAL A 174 -4.59 -2.89 -12.60
CA VAL A 174 -3.85 -1.62 -12.54
C VAL A 174 -3.70 -0.99 -13.92
N ASP A 175 -3.30 -1.78 -14.93
CA ASP A 175 -3.11 -1.27 -16.30
C ASP A 175 -4.44 -0.76 -16.88
N GLY A 176 -5.54 -1.49 -16.69
CA GLY A 176 -6.87 -1.11 -17.18
C GLY A 176 -7.40 0.16 -16.50
N LEU A 177 -7.29 0.24 -15.16
CA LEU A 177 -7.74 1.39 -14.38
C LEU A 177 -6.90 2.65 -14.67
N ALA A 178 -5.58 2.50 -14.76
CA ALA A 178 -4.68 3.60 -15.07
C ALA A 178 -4.98 4.17 -16.47
N MET A 179 -5.15 3.30 -17.47
CA MET A 179 -5.51 3.72 -18.84
C MET A 179 -6.84 4.47 -18.86
N ALA A 180 -7.87 3.96 -18.19
CA ALA A 180 -9.18 4.59 -18.10
C ALA A 180 -9.13 5.98 -17.44
N ALA A 181 -8.25 6.15 -16.43
CA ALA A 181 -8.04 7.41 -15.73
C ALA A 181 -7.00 8.33 -16.44
N ARG A 182 -6.46 7.96 -17.61
CA ARG A 182 -5.39 8.69 -18.31
C ARG A 182 -4.12 8.85 -17.47
N LEU A 183 -3.80 7.84 -16.69
CA LEU A 183 -2.54 7.72 -15.97
C LEU A 183 -1.64 6.70 -16.70
N THR A 184 -0.33 6.90 -16.63
CA THR A 184 0.67 5.97 -17.17
C THR A 184 1.28 5.16 -16.03
N VAL A 185 1.37 3.85 -16.18
CA VAL A 185 2.11 2.98 -15.23
C VAL A 185 3.60 3.13 -15.52
N GLU A 186 4.33 3.84 -14.65
CA GLU A 186 5.79 3.99 -14.74
C GLU A 186 6.53 2.77 -14.23
N SER A 187 6.08 2.23 -13.08
CA SER A 187 6.64 1.00 -12.54
C SER A 187 5.57 0.15 -11.90
N PHE A 188 5.77 -1.16 -11.96
CA PHE A 188 4.96 -2.16 -11.30
C PHE A 188 5.88 -3.27 -10.80
N GLU A 189 6.00 -3.41 -9.51
CA GLU A 189 6.94 -4.31 -8.87
C GLU A 189 6.24 -5.26 -7.91
N TYR A 190 6.61 -6.54 -7.99
CA TYR A 190 6.21 -7.54 -7.00
C TYR A 190 7.27 -7.63 -5.92
N LEU A 191 6.89 -7.41 -4.66
CA LEU A 191 7.79 -7.44 -3.52
C LEU A 191 7.50 -8.66 -2.64
N SER A 192 8.56 -9.37 -2.25
CA SER A 192 8.50 -10.45 -1.28
C SER A 192 8.62 -9.93 0.15
N GLN A 193 8.03 -10.67 1.10
CA GLN A 193 8.31 -10.47 2.51
C GLN A 193 8.51 -11.83 3.20
N TYR A 194 8.95 -11.83 4.44
CA TYR A 194 8.99 -13.07 5.22
C TYR A 194 7.57 -13.55 5.54
N PRO A 195 7.35 -14.87 5.74
CA PRO A 195 6.01 -15.44 5.97
C PRO A 195 5.49 -15.13 7.39
N ASN A 196 5.20 -13.85 7.66
CA ASN A 196 4.82 -13.32 8.97
C ASN A 196 3.62 -14.04 9.61
N TYR A 197 2.63 -14.44 8.80
CA TYR A 197 1.45 -15.18 9.27
C TYR A 197 1.77 -16.56 9.84
N LEU A 198 2.94 -17.13 9.53
CA LEU A 198 3.36 -18.46 9.97
C LEU A 198 4.32 -18.43 11.16
N MET A 199 4.64 -17.25 11.72
CA MET A 199 5.62 -17.10 12.82
C MET A 199 5.23 -17.80 14.13
N PHE A 200 3.96 -18.14 14.29
CA PHE A 200 3.46 -18.86 15.46
C PHE A 200 3.91 -20.33 15.51
N ASN A 201 4.35 -20.91 14.37
CA ASN A 201 4.84 -22.29 14.28
C ASN A 201 6.12 -22.35 13.44
N GLY A 202 7.23 -22.80 14.07
CA GLY A 202 8.55 -22.82 13.43
C GLY A 202 8.65 -23.74 12.20
N GLY A 203 7.93 -24.86 12.17
CA GLY A 203 7.90 -25.77 11.01
C GLY A 203 7.16 -25.14 9.82
N LEU A 204 6.01 -24.52 10.06
CA LEU A 204 5.26 -23.78 9.03
C LEU A 204 6.05 -22.58 8.54
N PHE A 205 6.72 -21.84 9.44
CA PHE A 205 7.58 -20.73 9.08
C PHE A 205 8.75 -21.17 8.19
N PHE A 206 9.34 -22.34 8.48
CA PHE A 206 10.39 -22.93 7.63
C PHE A 206 9.87 -23.25 6.22
N LEU A 207 8.71 -23.90 6.11
CA LEU A 207 8.07 -24.19 4.81
C LEU A 207 7.74 -22.91 4.04
N GLY A 208 7.18 -21.91 4.72
CA GLY A 208 6.94 -20.59 4.14
C GLY A 208 8.24 -19.92 3.67
N THR A 209 9.32 -20.05 4.44
CA THR A 209 10.65 -19.52 4.05
C THR A 209 11.16 -20.21 2.79
N CYS A 210 11.00 -21.54 2.67
CA CYS A 210 11.38 -22.28 1.45
C CYS A 210 10.58 -21.79 0.24
N TYR A 211 9.27 -21.59 0.40
CA TYR A 211 8.39 -21.03 -0.64
C TYR A 211 8.87 -19.62 -1.05
N GLU A 212 9.04 -18.69 -0.10
CA GLU A 212 9.49 -17.33 -0.37
C GLU A 212 10.86 -17.29 -1.08
N LYS A 213 11.79 -18.16 -0.70
CA LYS A 213 13.09 -18.29 -1.39
C LYS A 213 12.94 -18.83 -2.81
N LEU A 214 12.03 -19.77 -3.03
CA LEU A 214 11.74 -20.31 -4.36
C LEU A 214 11.17 -19.23 -5.29
N ILE A 215 10.10 -18.52 -4.89
CA ILE A 215 9.48 -17.47 -5.71
C ILE A 215 10.38 -16.24 -5.90
N SER A 216 11.32 -16.00 -4.97
CA SER A 216 12.32 -14.94 -5.11
C SER A 216 13.44 -15.30 -6.07
N ARG A 217 13.75 -16.61 -6.21
CA ARG A 217 14.83 -17.13 -7.06
C ARG A 217 14.48 -17.07 -8.56
N PHE A 218 13.20 -17.28 -8.90
CA PHE A 218 12.73 -17.34 -10.28
C PHE A 218 11.84 -16.15 -10.62
N ASP A 219 12.25 -15.32 -11.58
CA ASP A 219 11.48 -14.15 -11.98
C ASP A 219 10.13 -14.51 -12.60
N SER A 220 10.01 -15.68 -13.23
CA SER A 220 8.75 -16.23 -13.74
C SER A 220 7.68 -16.45 -12.64
N LEU A 221 8.10 -16.57 -11.37
CA LEU A 221 7.23 -16.75 -10.21
C LEU A 221 6.97 -15.45 -9.44
N ARG A 222 7.48 -14.31 -9.91
CA ARG A 222 7.35 -13.02 -9.21
C ARG A 222 5.91 -12.62 -8.91
N PHE A 223 4.95 -13.04 -9.76
CA PHE A 223 3.52 -12.76 -9.58
C PHE A 223 2.91 -13.42 -8.33
N LEU A 224 3.64 -14.33 -7.67
CA LEU A 224 3.23 -14.98 -6.41
C LEU A 224 3.76 -14.26 -5.17
N ARG A 225 4.59 -13.21 -5.32
CA ARG A 225 5.13 -12.43 -4.19
C ARG A 225 4.02 -11.63 -3.51
N GLY A 226 4.16 -11.39 -2.21
CA GLY A 226 3.09 -10.91 -1.32
C GLY A 226 2.54 -9.52 -1.61
N TRP A 227 3.35 -8.62 -2.19
CA TRP A 227 3.00 -7.21 -2.35
C TRP A 227 3.20 -6.70 -3.77
N ILE A 228 2.40 -5.68 -4.11
CA ILE A 228 2.52 -4.91 -5.34
C ILE A 228 2.86 -3.47 -4.99
N LEU A 229 3.99 -2.97 -5.50
CA LEU A 229 4.37 -1.56 -5.46
C LEU A 229 4.20 -0.97 -6.85
N VAL A 230 3.39 0.08 -6.96
CA VAL A 230 3.06 0.72 -8.23
C VAL A 230 3.38 2.20 -8.18
N THR A 231 3.94 2.69 -9.29
CA THR A 231 4.08 4.13 -9.55
C THR A 231 3.31 4.48 -10.81
N LEU A 232 2.34 5.39 -10.68
CA LEU A 232 1.57 5.94 -11.79
C LEU A 232 1.96 7.39 -12.00
N ARG A 233 1.95 7.86 -13.23
CA ARG A 233 2.18 9.27 -13.57
C ARG A 233 1.03 9.85 -14.39
N LYS A 234 0.60 11.06 -14.05
CA LYS A 234 -0.24 11.86 -14.91
C LYS A 234 0.63 12.47 -16.03
N PRO A 235 0.33 12.25 -17.30
CA PRO A 235 1.09 12.85 -18.41
C PRO A 235 1.22 14.36 -18.25
N GLY A 236 2.38 14.89 -18.61
CA GLY A 236 2.59 16.33 -18.71
C GLY A 236 1.67 16.95 -19.79
N ARG A 237 1.45 18.26 -19.73
CA ARG A 237 0.82 18.93 -20.87
C ARG A 237 1.74 18.78 -22.09
N VAL A 238 1.21 18.21 -23.16
CA VAL A 238 1.88 18.30 -24.46
C VAL A 238 1.84 19.76 -24.82
N ALA A 239 3.02 20.37 -24.97
CA ALA A 239 3.17 21.76 -25.38
C ALA A 239 2.70 21.93 -26.82
#